data_421720deedd18f7acd102ac0d673fe43
#
_entry.id   421720deedd18f7acd102ac0d673fe43
#
_cell.length_a   1.000
_cell.length_b   1.000
_cell.length_c   1.000
_cell.angle_alpha   90.00
_cell.angle_beta   90.00
_cell.angle_gamma   90.00
#
_symmetry.space_group_name_H-M   'P 1'
#
loop_
_entity.id
_entity.type
_entity.pdbx_description
1 polymer ?
#
loop_
_entity_poly.entity_id
_entity_poly.type
_entity_poly.pdbx_seq_one_letter_code
_entity_poly.pdbx_strand_id
1 'polypeptide(L)'
;MNSTLKKTGLAVIIIAVGIGGMIGIKATAEEKKEKVKVDTRPSVSVQNAESINYDVVIKSNGEVRPFESTAMSAQVSGEVISWHPNFVEGGLVKRGDVLFTIEADLYDAAVLQAESEVSRAQATLIEEQARADVAKREAKNLPASTVTDLYLRKPQLLSAQAALKSAQSRLKIANKDLNNTIITAPYDALIVSRDVGVGQYVNKGVQVARLNNIERAEVVFPIAGFDATFLPSRIANTPATIVSRGAEKTLRQGIIVRDLGRVDQATRMTHLVVQIDDPYSLKTNAPVIKFGTYVEVNFNGKTITNVFKVAQSLVNKRSIWLLDDNNKMVSKPVNVVREEGAFFYINEGLAEQDRLVITLPEYPQNGMEVKIIGEQSPLVADSSLLGDSSESNGSDVQSDSQQ
;
A
#
# COMPACT_ATOMS: atom_id res chain seq x y z
N MET A 1 -38.62 -116.95 -34.71
CA MET A 1 -37.93 -116.50 -33.45
C MET A 1 -36.72 -115.67 -33.83
N ASN A 2 -36.65 -114.40 -33.53
CA ASN A 2 -35.55 -113.44 -33.56
C ASN A 2 -35.87 -112.08 -34.25
N SER A 3 -37.07 -111.53 -34.18
CA SER A 3 -37.27 -110.15 -34.62
C SER A 3 -37.36 -109.18 -33.42
N THR A 4 -37.68 -109.68 -32.22
CA THR A 4 -37.84 -108.87 -31.01
C THR A 4 -36.53 -108.52 -30.35
N LEU A 5 -35.49 -109.46 -30.43
CA LEU A 5 -34.19 -109.24 -29.83
C LEU A 5 -33.33 -108.17 -30.54
N LYS A 6 -33.53 -107.97 -31.86
CA LYS A 6 -32.88 -106.90 -32.65
C LYS A 6 -33.45 -105.53 -32.36
N LYS A 7 -34.74 -105.45 -32.05
CA LYS A 7 -35.40 -104.12 -31.74
C LYS A 7 -35.04 -103.67 -30.32
N THR A 8 -34.92 -104.53 -29.39
CA THR A 8 -34.47 -104.24 -28.01
C THR A 8 -32.99 -103.83 -27.95
N GLY A 9 -32.12 -104.49 -28.75
CA GLY A 9 -30.70 -104.14 -28.85
C GLY A 9 -30.50 -102.73 -29.45
N LEU A 10 -31.29 -102.38 -30.48
CA LEU A 10 -31.24 -101.02 -31.10
C LEU A 10 -31.68 -99.95 -30.15
N ALA A 11 -32.70 -100.21 -29.31
CA ALA A 11 -33.18 -99.22 -28.32
C ALA A 11 -32.13 -98.95 -27.24
N VAL A 12 -31.44 -100.01 -26.79
CA VAL A 12 -30.38 -99.86 -25.78
C VAL A 12 -29.16 -99.06 -26.33
N ILE A 13 -28.82 -99.27 -27.59
CA ILE A 13 -27.76 -98.54 -28.25
C ILE A 13 -28.09 -97.04 -28.37
N ILE A 14 -29.35 -96.72 -28.77
CA ILE A 14 -29.79 -95.34 -28.88
C ILE A 14 -29.76 -94.68 -27.49
N ILE A 15 -30.16 -95.34 -26.43
CA ILE A 15 -30.15 -94.81 -25.08
C ILE A 15 -28.70 -94.65 -24.62
N ALA A 16 -27.82 -95.56 -24.91
CA ALA A 16 -26.38 -95.46 -24.55
C ALA A 16 -25.68 -94.31 -25.27
N VAL A 17 -25.99 -94.09 -26.55
CA VAL A 17 -25.50 -92.95 -27.34
C VAL A 17 -26.09 -91.62 -26.82
N GLY A 18 -27.38 -91.61 -26.42
CA GLY A 18 -27.99 -90.43 -25.80
C GLY A 18 -27.37 -90.08 -24.48
N ILE A 19 -27.11 -91.07 -23.61
CA ILE A 19 -26.45 -90.83 -22.33
C ILE A 19 -24.97 -90.38 -22.52
N GLY A 20 -24.26 -91.03 -23.43
CA GLY A 20 -22.88 -90.67 -23.81
C GLY A 20 -22.81 -89.24 -24.39
N GLY A 21 -23.72 -88.89 -25.23
CA GLY A 21 -23.85 -87.54 -25.76
C GLY A 21 -24.15 -86.49 -24.69
N MET A 22 -25.01 -86.79 -23.71
CA MET A 22 -25.39 -85.90 -22.61
C MET A 22 -24.21 -85.77 -21.63
N ILE A 23 -23.42 -86.77 -21.39
CA ILE A 23 -22.19 -86.73 -20.55
C ILE A 23 -21.13 -85.92 -21.29
N GLY A 24 -20.95 -86.11 -22.61
CA GLY A 24 -20.03 -85.35 -23.44
C GLY A 24 -20.36 -83.85 -23.48
N ILE A 25 -21.64 -83.52 -23.58
CA ILE A 25 -22.12 -82.10 -23.53
C ILE A 25 -21.90 -81.50 -22.14
N LYS A 26 -22.09 -82.28 -21.08
CA LYS A 26 -21.77 -81.84 -19.71
C LYS A 26 -20.30 -81.65 -19.45
N ALA A 27 -19.42 -82.46 -20.04
CA ALA A 27 -17.98 -82.34 -19.91
C ALA A 27 -17.38 -81.21 -20.75
N THR A 28 -18.05 -80.82 -21.82
CA THR A 28 -17.67 -79.65 -22.68
C THR A 28 -18.38 -78.34 -22.31
N ALA A 29 -19.29 -78.38 -21.36
CA ALA A 29 -19.88 -77.12 -20.83
C ALA A 29 -18.77 -76.38 -20.08
N GLU A 30 -18.22 -75.36 -20.71
CA GLU A 30 -17.30 -74.42 -20.04
C GLU A 30 -17.89 -73.98 -18.72
N GLU A 31 -17.15 -74.15 -17.63
CA GLU A 31 -17.46 -73.54 -16.32
C GLU A 31 -17.82 -72.06 -16.60
N LYS A 32 -19.02 -71.68 -16.29
CA LYS A 32 -19.50 -70.31 -16.36
C LYS A 32 -18.54 -69.50 -15.48
N LYS A 33 -17.47 -68.93 -16.09
CA LYS A 33 -16.61 -67.98 -15.37
C LYS A 33 -17.55 -67.00 -14.68
N GLU A 34 -17.50 -67.02 -13.35
CA GLU A 34 -18.18 -66.06 -12.51
C GLU A 34 -17.87 -64.68 -13.08
N LYS A 35 -18.88 -64.02 -13.64
CA LYS A 35 -18.71 -62.67 -14.16
C LYS A 35 -18.19 -61.86 -12.99
N VAL A 36 -16.93 -61.51 -13.03
CA VAL A 36 -16.33 -60.51 -12.13
C VAL A 36 -17.30 -59.32 -12.20
N LYS A 37 -18.01 -59.07 -11.13
CA LYS A 37 -18.87 -57.86 -11.01
C LYS A 37 -17.95 -56.68 -11.22
N VAL A 38 -17.92 -56.15 -12.42
CA VAL A 38 -17.23 -54.91 -12.69
C VAL A 38 -17.84 -53.87 -11.73
N ASP A 39 -17.02 -53.36 -10.84
CA ASP A 39 -17.42 -52.30 -9.92
C ASP A 39 -17.69 -51.03 -10.76
N THR A 40 -18.98 -50.76 -10.99
CA THR A 40 -19.44 -49.63 -11.81
C THR A 40 -19.55 -48.35 -11.01
N ARG A 41 -19.13 -48.36 -9.73
CA ARG A 41 -19.15 -47.15 -8.90
C ARG A 41 -18.17 -46.13 -9.44
N PRO A 42 -18.60 -44.86 -9.59
CA PRO A 42 -17.69 -43.80 -10.02
C PRO A 42 -16.52 -43.67 -9.03
N SER A 43 -15.36 -43.38 -9.58
CA SER A 43 -14.14 -43.22 -8.84
C SER A 43 -13.93 -41.74 -8.50
N VAL A 44 -13.64 -41.44 -7.24
CA VAL A 44 -13.42 -40.06 -6.76
C VAL A 44 -12.11 -39.99 -5.98
N SER A 45 -11.46 -38.84 -6.03
CA SER A 45 -10.36 -38.49 -5.13
C SER A 45 -10.92 -37.66 -3.99
N VAL A 46 -10.37 -37.85 -2.80
CA VAL A 46 -10.77 -37.14 -1.58
C VAL A 46 -9.61 -36.40 -0.95
N GLN A 47 -9.93 -35.34 -0.23
CA GLN A 47 -9.02 -34.57 0.60
C GLN A 47 -9.68 -34.29 1.93
N ASN A 48 -8.94 -34.39 3.03
CA ASN A 48 -9.45 -34.06 4.34
C ASN A 48 -9.53 -32.53 4.51
N ALA A 49 -10.62 -32.06 5.08
CA ALA A 49 -10.79 -30.67 5.45
C ALA A 49 -9.95 -30.35 6.69
N GLU A 50 -9.09 -29.34 6.60
CA GLU A 50 -8.33 -28.82 7.73
C GLU A 50 -8.66 -27.35 7.92
N SER A 51 -8.95 -26.95 9.18
CA SER A 51 -9.17 -25.57 9.51
C SER A 51 -7.85 -24.83 9.68
N ILE A 52 -7.80 -23.62 9.18
CA ILE A 52 -6.65 -22.72 9.27
C ILE A 52 -7.05 -21.37 9.81
N ASN A 53 -6.10 -20.65 10.40
CA ASN A 53 -6.22 -19.22 10.61
C ASN A 53 -5.67 -18.51 9.38
N TYR A 54 -6.47 -17.66 8.79
CA TYR A 54 -6.11 -16.97 7.55
C TYR A 54 -5.97 -15.47 7.77
N ASP A 55 -4.77 -14.93 7.54
CA ASP A 55 -4.53 -13.50 7.55
C ASP A 55 -4.97 -12.90 6.21
N VAL A 56 -6.01 -12.08 6.27
CA VAL A 56 -6.55 -11.46 5.06
C VAL A 56 -5.56 -10.46 4.51
N VAL A 57 -5.14 -10.64 3.26
CA VAL A 57 -4.33 -9.65 2.54
C VAL A 57 -5.24 -8.77 1.70
N ILE A 58 -5.27 -7.47 2.01
CA ILE A 58 -6.03 -6.49 1.26
C ILE A 58 -5.13 -5.88 0.20
N LYS A 59 -5.61 -5.90 -1.06
CA LYS A 59 -4.90 -5.37 -2.22
C LYS A 59 -5.72 -4.27 -2.86
N SER A 60 -5.10 -3.13 -3.08
CA SER A 60 -5.73 -2.01 -3.76
C SER A 60 -4.71 -1.24 -4.59
N ASN A 61 -5.17 -0.32 -5.41
CA ASN A 61 -4.32 0.45 -6.29
C ASN A 61 -4.54 1.94 -6.09
N GLY A 62 -3.46 2.72 -6.22
CA GLY A 62 -3.52 4.15 -6.11
C GLY A 62 -2.39 4.85 -6.85
N GLU A 63 -2.50 6.16 -7.00
CA GLU A 63 -1.50 6.99 -7.61
C GLU A 63 -0.59 7.60 -6.54
N VAL A 64 0.72 7.57 -6.79
CA VAL A 64 1.73 8.22 -5.93
C VAL A 64 1.68 9.73 -6.14
N ARG A 65 1.42 10.47 -5.07
CA ARG A 65 1.32 11.94 -5.08
C ARG A 65 2.30 12.55 -4.10
N PRO A 66 2.77 13.79 -4.33
CA PRO A 66 3.54 14.50 -3.33
C PRO A 66 2.68 14.74 -2.08
N PHE A 67 3.30 14.65 -0.90
CA PHE A 67 2.65 15.04 0.36
C PHE A 67 2.18 16.51 0.31
N GLU A 68 2.99 17.38 -0.30
CA GLU A 68 2.74 18.80 -0.43
C GLU A 68 3.20 19.32 -1.79
N SER A 69 2.40 20.18 -2.40
CA SER A 69 2.74 20.91 -3.62
C SER A 69 2.57 22.41 -3.36
N THR A 70 3.67 23.16 -3.46
CA THR A 70 3.72 24.58 -3.15
C THR A 70 3.90 25.41 -4.41
N ALA A 71 2.99 26.35 -4.65
CA ALA A 71 3.18 27.44 -5.60
C ALA A 71 3.97 28.56 -4.90
N MET A 72 5.22 28.74 -5.28
CA MET A 72 6.06 29.81 -4.74
C MET A 72 5.76 31.13 -5.41
N SER A 73 5.70 32.19 -4.62
CA SER A 73 5.51 33.57 -5.12
C SER A 73 6.64 34.46 -4.63
N ALA A 74 7.05 35.42 -5.47
CA ALA A 74 8.00 36.45 -5.07
C ALA A 74 7.45 37.25 -3.89
N GLN A 75 8.25 37.40 -2.83
CA GLN A 75 7.85 38.13 -1.63
C GLN A 75 8.20 39.61 -1.69
N VAL A 76 9.09 39.98 -2.62
CA VAL A 76 9.55 41.33 -2.91
C VAL A 76 9.60 41.54 -4.44
N SER A 77 9.66 42.78 -4.90
CA SER A 77 9.74 43.11 -6.33
C SER A 77 11.19 43.42 -6.71
N GLY A 78 11.62 43.11 -7.92
CA GLY A 78 12.95 43.39 -8.46
C GLY A 78 13.34 42.52 -9.62
N GLU A 79 14.53 42.76 -10.17
CA GLU A 79 15.10 41.95 -11.26
C GLU A 79 15.73 40.66 -10.72
N VAL A 80 15.50 39.55 -11.40
CA VAL A 80 16.15 38.27 -11.09
C VAL A 80 17.57 38.27 -11.63
N ILE A 81 18.57 38.22 -10.73
CA ILE A 81 20.00 38.35 -11.10
C ILE A 81 20.70 37.01 -11.24
N SER A 82 20.27 35.97 -10.54
CA SER A 82 20.89 34.64 -10.63
C SER A 82 19.90 33.54 -10.24
N TRP A 83 20.19 32.31 -10.64
CA TRP A 83 19.47 31.11 -10.22
C TRP A 83 20.38 29.92 -9.95
N HIS A 84 19.84 28.93 -9.24
CA HIS A 84 20.52 27.66 -8.98
C HIS A 84 20.55 26.78 -10.26
N PRO A 85 21.65 26.07 -10.57
CA PRO A 85 21.73 25.20 -11.76
C PRO A 85 20.61 24.16 -11.83
N ASN A 86 20.19 23.62 -10.68
CA ASN A 86 19.09 22.64 -10.60
C ASN A 86 17.69 23.29 -10.52
N PHE A 87 17.58 24.61 -10.56
CA PHE A 87 16.31 25.31 -10.61
C PHE A 87 15.73 25.31 -12.02
N VAL A 88 15.49 24.10 -12.52
CA VAL A 88 14.92 23.81 -13.83
C VAL A 88 13.82 22.77 -13.66
N GLU A 89 12.90 22.68 -14.61
CA GLU A 89 11.85 21.67 -14.58
C GLU A 89 12.45 20.25 -14.51
N GLY A 90 11.98 19.45 -13.55
CA GLY A 90 12.52 18.12 -13.24
C GLY A 90 13.77 18.12 -12.36
N GLY A 91 14.33 19.29 -12.04
CA GLY A 91 15.48 19.41 -11.15
C GLY A 91 15.14 19.10 -9.69
N LEU A 92 16.11 18.56 -8.97
CA LEU A 92 16.01 18.26 -7.54
C LEU A 92 16.84 19.26 -6.75
N VAL A 93 16.26 19.84 -5.73
CA VAL A 93 16.90 20.81 -4.82
C VAL A 93 16.69 20.37 -3.38
N LYS A 94 17.63 20.73 -2.53
CA LYS A 94 17.55 20.44 -1.10
C LYS A 94 16.92 21.61 -0.34
N ARG A 95 16.38 21.31 0.82
CA ARG A 95 15.93 22.32 1.79
C ARG A 95 17.02 23.35 2.07
N GLY A 96 16.68 24.64 1.90
CA GLY A 96 17.59 25.75 2.11
C GLY A 96 18.45 26.13 0.91
N ASP A 97 18.45 25.33 -0.17
CA ASP A 97 19.14 25.74 -1.41
C ASP A 97 18.55 27.05 -1.93
N VAL A 98 19.41 27.97 -2.32
CA VAL A 98 19.01 29.23 -2.95
C VAL A 98 18.53 28.93 -4.36
N LEU A 99 17.24 29.10 -4.63
CA LEU A 99 16.65 28.84 -5.94
C LEU A 99 17.00 29.95 -6.95
N PHE A 100 16.82 31.18 -6.54
CA PHE A 100 17.20 32.37 -7.29
C PHE A 100 17.31 33.59 -6.37
N THR A 101 17.96 34.66 -6.88
CA THR A 101 18.11 35.91 -6.15
C THR A 101 17.51 37.06 -6.95
N ILE A 102 16.92 38.01 -6.23
CA ILE A 102 16.40 39.27 -6.74
C ILE A 102 17.43 40.36 -6.37
N GLU A 103 17.57 41.37 -7.21
CA GLU A 103 18.43 42.54 -6.96
C GLU A 103 18.16 43.13 -5.56
N ALA A 104 19.21 43.24 -4.76
CA ALA A 104 19.11 43.59 -3.33
C ALA A 104 19.39 45.06 -3.02
N ASP A 105 19.97 45.82 -3.97
CA ASP A 105 20.54 47.15 -3.72
C ASP A 105 19.56 48.12 -3.06
N LEU A 106 18.28 48.16 -3.50
CA LEU A 106 17.26 48.99 -2.92
C LEU A 106 16.88 48.56 -1.52
N TYR A 107 16.92 47.26 -1.23
CA TYR A 107 16.58 46.69 0.07
C TYR A 107 17.73 46.89 1.07
N ASP A 108 18.98 46.80 0.63
CA ASP A 108 20.18 47.13 1.44
C ASP A 108 20.15 48.62 1.83
N ALA A 109 19.85 49.51 0.88
CA ALA A 109 19.71 50.94 1.15
C ALA A 109 18.58 51.22 2.16
N ALA A 110 17.46 50.50 2.08
CA ALA A 110 16.34 50.62 3.01
C ALA A 110 16.73 50.15 4.44
N VAL A 111 17.53 49.13 4.58
CA VAL A 111 18.09 48.66 5.88
C VAL A 111 18.98 49.73 6.47
N LEU A 112 19.95 50.28 5.72
CA LEU A 112 20.83 51.36 6.18
C LEU A 112 20.05 52.60 6.63
N GLN A 113 19.00 52.95 5.88
CA GLN A 113 18.13 54.06 6.25
C GLN A 113 17.41 53.78 7.59
N ALA A 114 16.86 52.56 7.77
CA ALA A 114 16.16 52.17 8.98
C ALA A 114 17.12 52.13 10.20
N GLU A 115 18.36 51.67 10.01
CA GLU A 115 19.41 51.68 11.05
C GLU A 115 19.74 53.10 11.51
N SER A 116 19.82 54.04 10.56
CA SER A 116 20.02 55.45 10.87
C SER A 116 18.87 56.04 11.69
N GLU A 117 17.62 55.64 11.40
CA GLU A 117 16.45 56.02 12.18
C GLU A 117 16.46 55.47 13.60
N VAL A 118 16.87 54.19 13.78
CA VAL A 118 17.05 53.58 15.10
C VAL A 118 18.09 54.36 15.92
N SER A 119 19.24 54.68 15.32
CA SER A 119 20.33 55.43 15.96
C SER A 119 19.87 56.82 16.40
N ARG A 120 19.11 57.53 15.58
CA ARG A 120 18.50 58.84 15.93
C ARG A 120 17.50 58.75 17.08
N ALA A 121 16.59 57.74 17.01
CA ALA A 121 15.61 57.52 18.08
C ALA A 121 16.26 57.12 19.40
N GLN A 122 17.34 56.33 19.34
CA GLN A 122 18.14 55.97 20.49
C GLN A 122 18.82 57.16 21.14
N ALA A 123 19.40 58.07 20.33
CA ALA A 123 20.02 59.29 20.82
C ALA A 123 18.98 60.20 21.54
N THR A 124 17.79 60.36 20.94
CA THR A 124 16.69 61.11 21.55
C THR A 124 16.23 60.50 22.87
N LEU A 125 16.16 59.15 22.96
CA LEU A 125 15.80 58.49 24.20
C LEU A 125 16.83 58.75 25.31
N ILE A 126 18.15 58.64 24.99
CA ILE A 126 19.22 58.91 25.91
C ILE A 126 19.15 60.37 26.44
N GLU A 127 18.87 61.34 25.55
CA GLU A 127 18.70 62.74 25.92
C GLU A 127 17.52 62.93 26.87
N GLU A 128 16.35 62.39 26.57
CA GLU A 128 15.15 62.52 27.40
C GLU A 128 15.33 61.77 28.76
N GLN A 129 16.05 60.63 28.78
CA GLN A 129 16.40 60.00 30.02
C GLN A 129 17.30 60.87 30.91
N ALA A 130 18.32 61.49 30.32
CA ALA A 130 19.21 62.42 31.07
C ALA A 130 18.43 63.60 31.64
N ARG A 131 17.50 64.21 30.81
CA ARG A 131 16.64 65.32 31.26
C ARG A 131 15.66 64.90 32.38
N ALA A 132 15.08 63.69 32.27
CA ALA A 132 14.19 63.15 33.29
C ALA A 132 14.95 62.85 34.61
N ASP A 133 16.20 62.39 34.54
CA ASP A 133 17.03 62.17 35.72
C ASP A 133 17.47 63.48 36.40
N VAL A 134 17.70 64.55 35.63
CA VAL A 134 17.90 65.90 36.20
C VAL A 134 16.64 66.36 36.95
N ALA A 135 15.47 66.29 36.29
CA ALA A 135 14.19 66.66 36.89
C ALA A 135 13.87 65.86 38.17
N LYS A 136 14.16 64.55 38.19
CA LYS A 136 14.02 63.71 39.39
C LYS A 136 14.91 64.16 40.54
N ARG A 137 16.17 64.58 40.27
CA ARG A 137 17.08 65.13 41.29
C ARG A 137 16.60 66.42 41.87
N GLU A 138 16.11 67.34 41.02
CA GLU A 138 15.57 68.63 41.45
C GLU A 138 14.27 68.45 42.24
N ALA A 139 13.40 67.50 41.86
CA ALA A 139 12.16 67.20 42.57
C ALA A 139 12.33 66.77 44.02
N LYS A 140 13.52 66.23 44.41
CA LYS A 140 13.79 65.81 45.80
C LYS A 140 13.74 66.99 46.81
N ASN A 141 13.94 68.23 46.35
CA ASN A 141 13.96 69.42 47.17
C ASN A 141 12.65 70.22 47.08
N LEU A 142 11.59 69.69 46.39
CA LEU A 142 10.32 70.37 46.19
C LEU A 142 9.18 69.67 46.96
N PRO A 143 8.13 70.43 47.37
CA PRO A 143 6.93 69.85 47.95
C PRO A 143 6.26 68.83 47.01
N ALA A 144 5.79 67.73 47.57
CA ALA A 144 5.19 66.64 46.79
C ALA A 144 4.00 67.09 45.93
N SER A 145 3.27 68.12 46.31
CA SER A 145 2.15 68.65 45.57
C SER A 145 2.53 69.34 44.26
N THR A 146 3.76 69.75 44.06
CA THR A 146 4.28 70.42 42.84
C THR A 146 4.98 69.44 41.90
N VAL A 147 5.26 68.22 42.30
CA VAL A 147 5.95 67.16 41.48
C VAL A 147 4.93 66.39 40.70
N THR A 148 4.62 66.87 39.51
CA THR A 148 3.72 66.16 38.56
C THR A 148 4.49 65.21 37.63
N ASP A 149 3.79 64.24 36.99
CA ASP A 149 4.41 63.38 35.99
C ASP A 149 4.96 64.18 34.79
N LEU A 150 4.38 65.33 34.47
CA LEU A 150 4.88 66.28 33.46
C LEU A 150 6.19 66.91 33.90
N TYR A 151 6.32 67.30 35.17
CA TYR A 151 7.56 67.84 35.75
C TYR A 151 8.68 66.79 35.67
N LEU A 152 8.37 65.54 35.97
CA LEU A 152 9.28 64.42 35.89
C LEU A 152 9.54 63.93 34.44
N ARG A 153 9.03 64.61 33.44
CA ARG A 153 9.17 64.32 32.00
C ARG A 153 8.75 62.89 31.60
N LYS A 154 7.87 62.25 32.37
CA LYS A 154 7.41 60.90 32.08
C LYS A 154 6.77 60.77 30.72
N PRO A 155 5.86 61.68 30.26
CA PRO A 155 5.27 61.60 28.93
C PRO A 155 6.30 61.67 27.80
N GLN A 156 7.33 62.55 27.96
CA GLN A 156 8.39 62.72 26.95
C GLN A 156 9.27 61.48 26.89
N LEU A 157 9.61 60.88 28.03
CA LEU A 157 10.34 59.64 28.08
C LEU A 157 9.57 58.49 27.42
N LEU A 158 8.29 58.34 27.74
CA LEU A 158 7.44 57.34 27.11
C LEU A 158 7.31 57.57 25.57
N SER A 159 7.22 58.81 25.14
CA SER A 159 7.19 59.16 23.70
C SER A 159 8.51 58.75 23.00
N ALA A 160 9.67 59.06 23.60
CA ALA A 160 10.96 58.70 23.06
C ALA A 160 11.14 57.16 23.02
N GLN A 161 10.70 56.45 24.05
CA GLN A 161 10.69 55.00 24.05
C GLN A 161 9.81 54.42 22.93
N ALA A 162 8.61 54.97 22.72
CA ALA A 162 7.70 54.58 21.64
C ALA A 162 8.31 54.85 20.26
N ALA A 163 9.00 55.96 20.08
CA ALA A 163 9.70 56.33 18.84
C ALA A 163 10.82 55.34 18.54
N LEU A 164 11.63 54.97 19.52
CA LEU A 164 12.66 53.93 19.35
C LEU A 164 12.07 52.58 18.96
N LYS A 165 11.02 52.14 19.64
CA LYS A 165 10.33 50.91 19.33
C LYS A 165 9.76 50.92 17.90
N SER A 166 9.23 52.04 17.45
CA SER A 166 8.74 52.21 16.07
C SER A 166 9.88 52.11 15.05
N ALA A 167 11.02 52.78 15.28
CA ALA A 167 12.19 52.70 14.42
C ALA A 167 12.75 51.28 14.35
N GLN A 168 12.87 50.57 15.48
CA GLN A 168 13.27 49.14 15.51
C GLN A 168 12.31 48.26 14.73
N SER A 169 11.01 48.51 14.77
CA SER A 169 10.01 47.77 13.99
C SER A 169 10.20 47.98 12.48
N ARG A 170 10.51 49.21 12.04
CA ARG A 170 10.84 49.52 10.64
C ARG A 170 12.12 48.80 10.18
N LEU A 171 13.15 48.80 10.99
CA LEU A 171 14.38 48.06 10.70
C LEU A 171 14.13 46.56 10.55
N LYS A 172 13.28 45.99 11.43
CA LYS A 172 12.88 44.58 11.31
C LYS A 172 12.18 44.28 10.00
N ILE A 173 11.31 45.19 9.52
CA ILE A 173 10.62 45.03 8.21
C ILE A 173 11.63 45.13 7.07
N ALA A 174 12.52 46.14 7.06
CA ALA A 174 13.55 46.29 6.04
C ALA A 174 14.46 45.07 5.93
N ASN A 175 14.94 44.53 7.05
CA ASN A 175 15.72 43.30 7.10
C ASN A 175 14.94 42.10 6.58
N LYS A 176 13.64 41.98 6.86
CA LYS A 176 12.81 40.92 6.31
C LYS A 176 12.70 41.00 4.81
N ASP A 177 12.48 42.22 4.27
CA ASP A 177 12.35 42.43 2.83
C ASP A 177 13.67 42.16 2.11
N LEU A 178 14.82 42.53 2.71
CA LEU A 178 16.15 42.18 2.23
C LEU A 178 16.33 40.64 2.20
N ASN A 179 16.00 39.96 3.29
CA ASN A 179 16.11 38.49 3.31
C ASN A 179 15.20 37.82 2.27
N ASN A 180 14.06 38.44 1.93
CA ASN A 180 13.12 37.94 0.94
C ASN A 180 13.61 38.15 -0.52
N THR A 181 14.78 38.83 -0.75
CA THR A 181 15.41 38.88 -2.06
C THR A 181 16.10 37.56 -2.40
N ILE A 182 16.42 36.73 -1.40
CA ILE A 182 17.02 35.43 -1.56
C ILE A 182 15.92 34.37 -1.39
N ILE A 183 15.51 33.75 -2.49
CA ILE A 183 14.43 32.77 -2.46
C ILE A 183 15.04 31.39 -2.30
N THR A 184 14.66 30.68 -1.23
CA THR A 184 15.19 29.37 -0.88
C THR A 184 14.12 28.28 -0.94
N ALA A 185 14.53 27.03 -1.14
CA ALA A 185 13.67 25.87 -1.10
C ALA A 185 13.19 25.59 0.35
N PRO A 186 11.88 25.49 0.61
CA PRO A 186 11.34 25.29 1.97
C PRO A 186 11.55 23.83 2.46
N TYR A 187 11.73 22.89 1.57
CA TYR A 187 11.95 21.45 1.81
C TYR A 187 12.73 20.85 0.63
N ASP A 188 13.15 19.59 0.75
CA ASP A 188 13.72 18.85 -0.38
C ASP A 188 12.63 18.72 -1.46
N ALA A 189 12.88 19.28 -2.64
CA ALA A 189 11.84 19.49 -3.65
C ALA A 189 12.22 19.05 -5.06
N LEU A 190 11.21 18.59 -5.79
CA LEU A 190 11.21 18.47 -7.23
C LEU A 190 10.61 19.76 -7.82
N ILE A 191 11.31 20.40 -8.73
CA ILE A 191 10.83 21.57 -9.47
C ILE A 191 9.83 21.09 -10.53
N VAL A 192 8.57 21.49 -10.42
CA VAL A 192 7.50 21.15 -11.37
C VAL A 192 7.44 22.17 -12.51
N SER A 193 7.50 23.46 -12.17
CA SER A 193 7.59 24.54 -13.15
C SER A 193 8.48 25.65 -12.62
N ARG A 194 9.10 26.37 -13.54
CA ARG A 194 9.85 27.60 -13.30
C ARG A 194 9.29 28.68 -14.23
N ASP A 195 8.72 29.71 -13.63
CA ASP A 195 7.99 30.77 -14.34
C ASP A 195 8.80 32.09 -14.42
N VAL A 196 10.11 32.03 -14.08
CA VAL A 196 11.00 33.20 -14.07
C VAL A 196 12.34 32.92 -14.78
N GLY A 197 12.91 33.97 -15.35
CA GLY A 197 14.22 33.96 -16.00
C GLY A 197 15.15 35.04 -15.44
N VAL A 198 16.49 34.89 -15.65
CA VAL A 198 17.46 35.93 -15.31
C VAL A 198 17.22 37.16 -16.21
N GLY A 199 17.33 38.36 -15.64
CA GLY A 199 17.01 39.63 -16.28
C GLY A 199 15.50 39.95 -16.26
N GLN A 200 14.65 39.07 -15.79
CA GLN A 200 13.22 39.33 -15.70
C GLN A 200 12.87 40.08 -14.41
N TYR A 201 12.10 41.14 -14.55
CA TYR A 201 11.54 41.85 -13.41
C TYR A 201 10.31 41.13 -12.87
N VAL A 202 10.29 40.81 -11.58
CA VAL A 202 9.19 40.16 -10.89
C VAL A 202 8.52 41.15 -9.91
N ASN A 203 7.19 41.07 -9.78
CA ASN A 203 6.45 41.83 -8.81
C ASN A 203 6.11 40.96 -7.59
N LYS A 204 5.99 41.60 -6.42
CA LYS A 204 5.53 40.93 -5.19
C LYS A 204 4.19 40.21 -5.41
N GLY A 205 4.11 38.94 -5.05
CA GLY A 205 2.92 38.10 -5.16
C GLY A 205 2.78 37.32 -6.47
N VAL A 206 3.64 37.57 -7.47
CA VAL A 206 3.65 36.81 -8.71
C VAL A 206 4.21 35.39 -8.44
N GLN A 207 3.54 34.36 -8.97
CA GLN A 207 4.04 32.99 -8.92
C GLN A 207 5.33 32.89 -9.73
N VAL A 208 6.34 32.26 -9.13
CA VAL A 208 7.69 32.14 -9.72
C VAL A 208 8.10 30.70 -9.99
N ALA A 209 7.50 29.76 -9.27
CA ALA A 209 7.75 28.32 -9.42
C ALA A 209 6.65 27.49 -8.78
N ARG A 210 6.62 26.22 -9.16
CA ARG A 210 5.85 25.18 -8.43
C ARG A 210 6.80 24.06 -8.01
N LEU A 211 6.72 23.71 -6.74
CA LEU A 211 7.57 22.70 -6.10
C LEU A 211 6.71 21.57 -5.55
N ASN A 212 7.16 20.33 -5.72
CA ASN A 212 6.60 19.17 -5.04
C ASN A 212 7.58 18.70 -3.96
N ASN A 213 7.08 18.52 -2.74
CA ASN A 213 7.86 17.97 -1.65
C ASN A 213 8.22 16.50 -1.95
N ILE A 214 9.52 16.18 -1.90
CA ILE A 214 10.06 14.83 -2.14
C ILE A 214 10.57 14.16 -0.87
N GLU A 215 10.42 14.78 0.30
CA GLU A 215 10.72 14.13 1.57
C GLU A 215 9.74 13.00 1.85
N ARG A 216 8.48 13.16 1.38
CA ARG A 216 7.39 12.20 1.56
C ARG A 216 6.47 12.17 0.35
N ALA A 217 5.98 10.97 0.05
CA ALA A 217 4.89 10.76 -0.89
C ALA A 217 3.69 10.13 -0.19
N GLU A 218 2.53 10.30 -0.75
CA GLU A 218 1.30 9.63 -0.34
C GLU A 218 0.71 8.86 -1.50
N VAL A 219 0.14 7.69 -1.19
CA VAL A 219 -0.74 6.96 -2.12
C VAL A 219 -2.12 6.92 -1.51
N VAL A 220 -3.07 7.53 -2.19
CA VAL A 220 -4.49 7.47 -1.84
C VAL A 220 -5.11 6.32 -2.63
N PHE A 221 -5.69 5.35 -1.92
CA PHE A 221 -6.26 4.17 -2.55
C PHE A 221 -7.63 3.82 -1.95
N PRO A 222 -8.59 3.35 -2.78
CA PRO A 222 -9.92 2.97 -2.35
C PRO A 222 -9.91 1.59 -1.68
N ILE A 223 -10.82 1.35 -0.74
CA ILE A 223 -11.10 0.05 -0.17
C ILE A 223 -12.46 -0.43 -0.68
N ALA A 224 -12.47 -1.59 -1.33
CA ALA A 224 -13.70 -2.21 -1.80
C ALA A 224 -14.62 -2.56 -0.62
N GLY A 225 -15.93 -2.45 -0.81
CA GLY A 225 -16.90 -2.67 0.27
C GLY A 225 -16.81 -4.06 0.92
N PHE A 226 -16.48 -5.09 0.13
CA PHE A 226 -16.28 -6.45 0.65
C PHE A 226 -15.00 -6.60 1.47
N ASP A 227 -13.97 -5.76 1.26
CA ASP A 227 -12.75 -5.74 2.06
C ASP A 227 -12.88 -4.89 3.33
N ALA A 228 -13.84 -3.97 3.36
CA ALA A 228 -14.03 -3.04 4.49
C ALA A 228 -14.28 -3.77 5.84
N THR A 229 -14.94 -4.93 5.80
CA THR A 229 -15.21 -5.77 6.99
C THR A 229 -13.93 -6.35 7.60
N PHE A 230 -12.91 -6.54 6.77
CA PHE A 230 -11.64 -7.14 7.16
C PHE A 230 -10.56 -6.11 7.51
N LEU A 231 -10.88 -4.81 7.51
CA LEU A 231 -9.93 -3.78 7.94
C LEU A 231 -9.54 -3.98 9.40
N PRO A 232 -8.25 -3.78 9.76
CA PRO A 232 -7.81 -3.79 11.15
C PRO A 232 -8.59 -2.79 11.99
N SER A 233 -8.83 -3.09 13.26
CA SER A 233 -9.53 -2.17 14.18
C SER A 233 -8.80 -0.83 14.34
N ARG A 234 -7.48 -0.83 14.17
CA ARG A 234 -6.62 0.36 14.14
C ARG A 234 -5.86 0.37 12.83
N ILE A 235 -6.27 1.24 11.91
CA ILE A 235 -5.68 1.36 10.57
C ILE A 235 -4.35 2.13 10.62
N ALA A 236 -4.27 3.19 11.43
CA ALA A 236 -3.08 4.00 11.56
C ALA A 236 -1.87 3.18 12.06
N ASN A 237 -0.71 3.39 11.43
CA ASN A 237 0.55 2.68 11.64
C ASN A 237 0.57 1.21 11.16
N THR A 238 -0.38 0.82 10.29
CA THR A 238 -0.34 -0.49 9.64
C THR A 238 0.73 -0.49 8.55
N PRO A 239 1.71 -1.41 8.57
CA PRO A 239 2.70 -1.53 7.50
C PRO A 239 2.03 -1.97 6.20
N ALA A 240 2.49 -1.41 5.09
CA ALA A 240 2.01 -1.75 3.76
C ALA A 240 3.17 -1.90 2.78
N THR A 241 3.05 -2.83 1.86
CA THR A 241 3.99 -3.03 0.77
C THR A 241 3.42 -2.39 -0.49
N ILE A 242 4.20 -1.49 -1.09
CA ILE A 242 3.87 -0.80 -2.32
C ILE A 242 4.61 -1.46 -3.46
N VAL A 243 3.87 -1.90 -4.47
CA VAL A 243 4.39 -2.59 -5.64
C VAL A 243 4.14 -1.72 -6.88
N SER A 244 5.20 -1.23 -7.49
CA SER A 244 5.13 -0.59 -8.80
C SER A 244 5.33 -1.63 -9.89
N ARG A 245 4.42 -1.66 -10.87
CA ARG A 245 4.47 -2.57 -12.01
C ARG A 245 4.89 -1.81 -13.28
N GLY A 246 6.09 -1.18 -13.24
CA GLY A 246 6.72 -0.58 -14.43
C GLY A 246 7.47 -1.60 -15.27
N ALA A 247 8.52 -1.15 -15.99
CA ALA A 247 9.43 -2.03 -16.72
C ALA A 247 10.12 -3.05 -15.78
N GLU A 248 10.39 -2.63 -14.55
CA GLU A 248 10.86 -3.48 -13.47
C GLU A 248 9.88 -3.43 -12.29
N LYS A 249 9.64 -4.59 -11.67
CA LYS A 249 8.83 -4.67 -10.46
C LYS A 249 9.59 -4.07 -9.29
N THR A 250 9.11 -2.95 -8.79
CA THR A 250 9.72 -2.23 -7.67
C THR A 250 8.90 -2.43 -6.41
N LEU A 251 9.57 -2.77 -5.30
CA LEU A 251 8.96 -2.95 -3.98
C LEU A 251 9.43 -1.83 -3.03
N ARG A 252 8.48 -1.16 -2.39
CA ARG A 252 8.74 -0.18 -1.34
C ARG A 252 7.88 -0.49 -0.12
N GLN A 253 8.41 -0.17 1.05
CA GLN A 253 7.63 -0.22 2.29
C GLN A 253 7.03 1.16 2.56
N GLY A 254 5.82 1.14 3.08
CA GLY A 254 5.12 2.33 3.53
C GLY A 254 4.28 2.03 4.76
N ILE A 255 3.68 3.07 5.32
CA ILE A 255 2.84 2.97 6.51
C ILE A 255 1.50 3.62 6.20
N ILE A 256 0.40 2.92 6.46
CA ILE A 256 -0.93 3.50 6.37
C ILE A 256 -1.07 4.48 7.54
N VAL A 257 -1.22 5.76 7.22
CA VAL A 257 -1.23 6.83 8.23
C VAL A 257 -2.64 7.24 8.65
N ARG A 258 -3.60 7.18 7.73
CA ARG A 258 -4.97 7.63 7.98
C ARG A 258 -5.99 7.07 7.00
N ASP A 259 -7.25 7.12 7.41
CA ASP A 259 -8.43 7.09 6.57
C ASP A 259 -8.79 8.55 6.21
N LEU A 260 -9.29 8.79 5.01
CA LEU A 260 -9.77 10.13 4.61
C LEU A 260 -11.06 10.54 5.35
N GLY A 261 -11.68 9.64 6.12
CA GLY A 261 -12.87 9.91 6.94
C GLY A 261 -14.13 10.24 6.14
N ARG A 262 -14.13 9.94 4.84
CA ARG A 262 -15.28 10.15 3.96
C ARG A 262 -15.44 8.98 3.00
N VAL A 263 -16.70 8.68 2.68
CA VAL A 263 -17.06 7.72 1.63
C VAL A 263 -17.25 8.48 0.33
N ASP A 264 -16.62 8.04 -0.73
CA ASP A 264 -16.84 8.57 -2.08
C ASP A 264 -18.28 8.25 -2.53
N GLN A 265 -19.02 9.28 -2.96
CA GLN A 265 -20.44 9.13 -3.28
C GLN A 265 -20.69 8.33 -4.57
N ALA A 266 -19.76 8.39 -5.52
CA ALA A 266 -19.89 7.72 -6.79
C ALA A 266 -19.55 6.22 -6.68
N THR A 267 -18.47 5.89 -5.98
CA THR A 267 -17.95 4.51 -5.85
C THR A 267 -18.42 3.83 -4.57
N ARG A 268 -18.90 4.57 -3.59
CA ARG A 268 -19.25 4.12 -2.22
C ARG A 268 -18.08 3.45 -1.48
N MET A 269 -16.85 3.82 -1.83
CA MET A 269 -15.63 3.31 -1.23
C MET A 269 -15.05 4.30 -0.23
N THR A 270 -14.47 3.81 0.84
CA THR A 270 -13.59 4.57 1.72
C THR A 270 -12.19 4.61 1.12
N HIS A 271 -11.40 5.62 1.46
CA HIS A 271 -10.05 5.77 0.97
C HIS A 271 -9.06 5.82 2.12
N LEU A 272 -8.02 5.01 2.02
CA LEU A 272 -6.90 5.02 2.92
C LEU A 272 -5.71 5.73 2.29
N VAL A 273 -4.81 6.19 3.13
CA VAL A 273 -3.58 6.88 2.72
C VAL A 273 -2.39 6.15 3.29
N VAL A 274 -1.50 5.69 2.41
CA VAL A 274 -0.19 5.17 2.78
C VAL A 274 0.87 6.22 2.49
N GLN A 275 1.78 6.41 3.43
CA GLN A 275 2.94 7.29 3.32
C GLN A 275 4.17 6.48 2.92
N ILE A 276 4.94 7.06 2.00
CA ILE A 276 6.25 6.56 1.55
C ILE A 276 7.27 7.64 1.89
N ASP A 277 8.26 7.31 2.68
CA ASP A 277 9.37 8.23 2.98
C ASP A 277 10.43 8.14 1.87
N ASP A 278 11.05 9.29 1.53
CA ASP A 278 12.12 9.43 0.56
C ASP A 278 11.82 8.75 -0.79
N PRO A 279 10.73 9.11 -1.49
CA PRO A 279 10.31 8.43 -2.73
C PRO A 279 11.35 8.54 -3.86
N TYR A 280 12.18 9.58 -3.85
CA TYR A 280 13.24 9.82 -4.84
C TYR A 280 14.61 9.30 -4.41
N SER A 281 14.70 8.64 -3.25
CA SER A 281 15.92 7.96 -2.75
C SER A 281 17.14 8.89 -2.64
N LEU A 282 16.92 10.11 -2.14
CA LEU A 282 18.00 11.06 -1.85
C LEU A 282 18.75 10.73 -0.56
N LYS A 283 18.10 10.03 0.38
CA LYS A 283 18.63 9.67 1.71
C LYS A 283 18.81 8.17 1.87
N THR A 284 18.12 7.37 1.05
CA THR A 284 18.11 5.90 1.11
C THR A 284 18.56 5.31 -0.22
N ASN A 285 19.01 4.04 -0.22
CA ASN A 285 19.30 3.30 -1.47
C ASN A 285 18.08 2.49 -1.97
N ALA A 286 16.88 2.87 -1.54
CA ALA A 286 15.66 2.18 -1.94
C ALA A 286 15.29 2.53 -3.39
N PRO A 287 14.56 1.70 -4.11
CA PRO A 287 14.16 2.01 -5.48
C PRO A 287 13.32 3.29 -5.58
N VAL A 288 13.58 4.11 -6.60
CA VAL A 288 12.85 5.37 -6.83
C VAL A 288 11.42 5.09 -7.28
N ILE A 289 10.45 5.80 -6.68
CA ILE A 289 9.06 5.84 -7.16
C ILE A 289 8.70 7.29 -7.48
N LYS A 290 8.46 7.57 -8.75
CA LYS A 290 8.12 8.91 -9.23
C LYS A 290 6.65 9.25 -8.95
N PHE A 291 6.35 10.53 -8.74
CA PHE A 291 4.98 11.02 -8.68
C PHE A 291 4.23 10.74 -9.98
N GLY A 292 2.92 10.48 -9.87
CA GLY A 292 2.09 10.06 -11.00
C GLY A 292 2.16 8.55 -11.30
N THR A 293 3.09 7.80 -10.68
CA THR A 293 3.14 6.35 -10.85
C THR A 293 1.93 5.68 -10.19
N TYR A 294 1.28 4.77 -10.92
CA TYR A 294 0.19 3.95 -10.39
C TYR A 294 0.77 2.70 -9.74
N VAL A 295 0.43 2.46 -8.50
CA VAL A 295 1.03 1.39 -7.67
C VAL A 295 -0.06 0.53 -7.01
N GLU A 296 0.29 -0.74 -6.75
CA GLU A 296 -0.50 -1.64 -5.93
C GLU A 296 -0.04 -1.52 -4.48
N VAL A 297 -0.99 -1.41 -3.56
CA VAL A 297 -0.76 -1.35 -2.11
C VAL A 297 -1.31 -2.63 -1.49
N ASN A 298 -0.45 -3.37 -0.80
CA ASN A 298 -0.78 -4.62 -0.13
C ASN A 298 -0.54 -4.47 1.37
N PHE A 299 -1.52 -4.83 2.18
CA PHE A 299 -1.39 -4.81 3.64
C PHE A 299 -2.25 -5.89 4.30
N ASN A 300 -1.89 -6.27 5.51
CA ASN A 300 -2.61 -7.27 6.26
C ASN A 300 -3.85 -6.66 6.94
N GLY A 301 -4.98 -7.29 6.70
CA GLY A 301 -6.25 -7.04 7.37
C GLY A 301 -6.40 -7.84 8.67
N LYS A 302 -7.65 -8.14 9.04
CA LYS A 302 -7.97 -9.03 10.16
C LYS A 302 -7.65 -10.47 9.84
N THR A 303 -7.26 -11.24 10.83
CA THR A 303 -7.19 -12.70 10.76
C THR A 303 -8.60 -13.29 10.90
N ILE A 304 -8.96 -14.19 9.98
CA ILE A 304 -10.17 -15.01 10.08
C ILE A 304 -9.73 -16.35 10.68
N THR A 305 -10.32 -16.71 11.82
CA THR A 305 -9.98 -17.95 12.54
C THR A 305 -10.92 -19.08 12.18
N ASN A 306 -10.42 -20.32 12.23
CA ASN A 306 -11.19 -21.55 12.01
C ASN A 306 -11.92 -21.56 10.65
N VAL A 307 -11.20 -21.27 9.57
CA VAL A 307 -11.74 -21.31 8.21
C VAL A 307 -11.11 -22.44 7.40
N PHE A 308 -11.89 -23.04 6.51
CA PHE A 308 -11.45 -24.07 5.59
C PHE A 308 -11.11 -23.43 4.24
N LYS A 309 -9.88 -23.62 3.78
CA LYS A 309 -9.43 -23.15 2.47
C LYS A 309 -9.77 -24.21 1.42
N VAL A 310 -10.70 -23.92 0.53
CA VAL A 310 -11.20 -24.85 -0.48
C VAL A 310 -11.07 -24.26 -1.86
N ALA A 311 -10.69 -25.06 -2.86
CA ALA A 311 -10.64 -24.59 -4.24
C ALA A 311 -12.06 -24.18 -4.73
N GLN A 312 -12.14 -23.03 -5.41
CA GLN A 312 -13.40 -22.49 -5.91
C GLN A 312 -14.16 -23.48 -6.82
N SER A 313 -13.43 -24.31 -7.59
CA SER A 313 -14.00 -25.32 -8.48
C SER A 313 -14.81 -26.41 -7.75
N LEU A 314 -14.60 -26.59 -6.45
CA LEU A 314 -15.29 -27.61 -5.65
C LEU A 314 -16.60 -27.12 -5.04
N VAL A 315 -16.83 -25.79 -5.05
CA VAL A 315 -18.03 -25.18 -4.48
C VAL A 315 -18.98 -24.81 -5.60
N ASN A 316 -20.14 -25.44 -5.64
CA ASN A 316 -21.19 -25.14 -6.63
C ASN A 316 -22.46 -24.67 -5.91
N LYS A 317 -23.00 -23.50 -6.30
CA LYS A 317 -24.20 -22.88 -5.71
C LYS A 317 -24.15 -22.85 -4.15
N ARG A 318 -22.98 -22.49 -3.58
CA ARG A 318 -22.72 -22.48 -2.15
C ARG A 318 -22.90 -23.85 -1.46
N SER A 319 -22.63 -24.94 -2.17
CA SER A 319 -22.64 -26.30 -1.64
C SER A 319 -21.38 -27.01 -2.07
N ILE A 320 -20.94 -27.96 -1.26
CA ILE A 320 -19.77 -28.80 -1.50
C ILE A 320 -20.14 -30.26 -1.32
N TRP A 321 -19.45 -31.14 -2.04
CA TRP A 321 -19.63 -32.57 -1.95
C TRP A 321 -18.65 -33.17 -0.96
N LEU A 322 -19.18 -33.91 0.02
CA LEU A 322 -18.45 -34.67 1.04
C LEU A 322 -18.72 -36.16 0.89
N LEU A 323 -17.88 -36.99 1.49
CA LEU A 323 -18.17 -38.39 1.69
C LEU A 323 -18.55 -38.65 3.16
N ASP A 324 -19.64 -39.42 3.33
CA ASP A 324 -19.99 -39.97 4.65
C ASP A 324 -19.11 -41.20 5.01
N ASP A 325 -19.30 -41.75 6.23
CA ASP A 325 -18.56 -42.91 6.69
C ASP A 325 -18.75 -44.19 5.85
N ASN A 326 -19.82 -44.23 5.03
CA ASN A 326 -20.18 -45.32 4.15
C ASN A 326 -19.71 -45.08 2.70
N ASN A 327 -18.82 -44.12 2.45
CA ASN A 327 -18.37 -43.67 1.13
C ASN A 327 -19.52 -43.27 0.17
N LYS A 328 -20.57 -42.65 0.72
CA LYS A 328 -21.65 -42.04 -0.08
C LYS A 328 -21.47 -40.54 -0.16
N MET A 329 -21.73 -40.01 -1.35
CA MET A 329 -21.66 -38.58 -1.58
C MET A 329 -22.81 -37.84 -0.90
N VAL A 330 -22.51 -36.79 -0.15
CA VAL A 330 -23.47 -35.91 0.50
C VAL A 330 -23.17 -34.47 0.12
N SER A 331 -24.16 -33.77 -0.42
CA SER A 331 -24.05 -32.33 -0.69
C SER A 331 -24.38 -31.55 0.57
N LYS A 332 -23.46 -30.69 1.01
CA LYS A 332 -23.60 -29.88 2.23
C LYS A 332 -23.53 -28.39 1.89
N PRO A 333 -24.47 -27.56 2.33
CA PRO A 333 -24.40 -26.13 2.14
C PRO A 333 -23.27 -25.54 2.97
N VAL A 334 -22.56 -24.53 2.41
CA VAL A 334 -21.41 -23.89 3.04
C VAL A 334 -21.57 -22.37 3.01
N ASN A 335 -21.04 -21.71 4.03
CA ASN A 335 -20.97 -20.26 4.09
C ASN A 335 -19.57 -19.78 3.76
N VAL A 336 -19.45 -19.11 2.61
CA VAL A 336 -18.19 -18.52 2.13
C VAL A 336 -18.05 -17.12 2.71
N VAL A 337 -17.06 -16.90 3.56
CA VAL A 337 -16.77 -15.60 4.17
C VAL A 337 -15.84 -14.74 3.32
N ARG A 338 -14.98 -15.38 2.53
CA ARG A 338 -14.04 -14.68 1.64
C ARG A 338 -13.75 -15.49 0.39
N GLU A 339 -13.58 -14.76 -0.69
CA GLU A 339 -13.10 -15.27 -1.97
C GLU A 339 -11.76 -14.60 -2.26
N GLU A 340 -10.71 -15.40 -2.54
CA GLU A 340 -9.42 -14.87 -2.90
C GLU A 340 -8.69 -15.76 -3.90
N GLY A 341 -8.45 -15.22 -5.09
CA GLY A 341 -7.82 -15.94 -6.19
C GLY A 341 -8.64 -17.16 -6.62
N ALA A 342 -8.06 -18.35 -6.51
CA ALA A 342 -8.71 -19.61 -6.87
C ALA A 342 -9.36 -20.33 -5.66
N PHE A 343 -9.44 -19.68 -4.50
CA PHE A 343 -9.88 -20.31 -3.26
C PHE A 343 -11.03 -19.57 -2.58
N PHE A 344 -11.91 -20.35 -1.97
CA PHE A 344 -12.91 -19.90 -1.02
C PHE A 344 -12.47 -20.21 0.41
N TYR A 345 -12.77 -19.30 1.33
CA TYR A 345 -12.60 -19.48 2.77
C TYR A 345 -13.97 -19.62 3.40
N ILE A 346 -14.20 -20.78 4.01
CA ILE A 346 -15.50 -21.25 4.50
C ILE A 346 -15.43 -21.31 6.03
N ASN A 347 -16.37 -20.67 6.73
CA ASN A 347 -16.45 -20.70 8.19
C ASN A 347 -17.51 -21.65 8.73
N GLU A 348 -18.53 -21.98 7.93
CA GLU A 348 -19.65 -22.83 8.35
C GLU A 348 -19.98 -23.86 7.27
N GLY A 349 -20.41 -25.04 7.70
CA GLY A 349 -20.80 -26.12 6.79
C GLY A 349 -19.76 -27.22 6.64
N LEU A 350 -18.52 -27.03 7.12
CA LEU A 350 -17.46 -28.02 7.17
C LEU A 350 -17.03 -28.28 8.62
N ALA A 351 -16.56 -29.50 8.88
CA ALA A 351 -15.94 -29.91 10.13
C ALA A 351 -14.52 -30.39 9.88
N GLU A 352 -13.70 -30.46 10.92
CA GLU A 352 -12.36 -31.05 10.86
C GLU A 352 -12.44 -32.49 10.34
N GLN A 353 -11.57 -32.81 9.42
CA GLN A 353 -11.47 -34.13 8.79
C GLN A 353 -12.67 -34.56 7.92
N ASP A 354 -13.63 -33.66 7.64
CA ASP A 354 -14.63 -33.91 6.59
C ASP A 354 -13.91 -34.27 5.28
N ARG A 355 -14.35 -35.37 4.63
CA ARG A 355 -13.73 -35.84 3.38
C ARG A 355 -14.32 -35.13 2.18
N LEU A 356 -13.62 -34.15 1.67
CA LEU A 356 -13.99 -33.35 0.49
C LEU A 356 -13.80 -34.15 -0.77
N VAL A 357 -14.79 -34.20 -1.66
CA VAL A 357 -14.66 -34.83 -2.97
C VAL A 357 -14.02 -33.85 -3.94
N ILE A 358 -12.80 -34.18 -4.42
CA ILE A 358 -12.03 -33.32 -5.34
C ILE A 358 -12.42 -33.58 -6.80
N THR A 359 -12.55 -34.84 -7.17
CA THR A 359 -12.91 -35.24 -8.54
C THR A 359 -14.38 -35.62 -8.56
N LEU A 360 -15.23 -34.74 -9.10
CA LEU A 360 -16.66 -34.98 -9.19
C LEU A 360 -17.00 -35.90 -10.35
N PRO A 361 -17.90 -36.88 -10.19
CA PRO A 361 -18.50 -37.62 -11.31
C PRO A 361 -19.35 -36.68 -12.16
N GLU A 362 -19.63 -37.09 -13.40
CA GLU A 362 -20.36 -36.27 -14.38
C GLU A 362 -21.75 -35.84 -13.88
N TYR A 363 -22.44 -36.68 -13.10
CA TYR A 363 -23.76 -36.42 -12.54
C TYR A 363 -23.80 -36.77 -11.04
N PRO A 364 -23.27 -35.94 -10.16
CA PRO A 364 -23.21 -36.22 -8.72
C PRO A 364 -24.61 -36.17 -8.11
N GLN A 365 -24.93 -37.18 -7.30
CA GLN A 365 -26.23 -37.29 -6.61
C GLN A 365 -26.02 -37.59 -5.12
N ASN A 366 -26.92 -37.08 -4.26
CA ASN A 366 -26.94 -37.39 -2.85
C ASN A 366 -27.16 -38.90 -2.64
N GLY A 367 -26.31 -39.51 -1.79
CA GLY A 367 -26.38 -40.94 -1.50
C GLY A 367 -25.67 -41.84 -2.54
N MET A 368 -25.05 -41.26 -3.58
CA MET A 368 -24.29 -42.03 -4.57
C MET A 368 -23.06 -42.70 -3.94
N GLU A 369 -22.97 -44.04 -4.07
CA GLU A 369 -21.80 -44.79 -3.65
C GLU A 369 -20.65 -44.59 -4.63
N VAL A 370 -19.47 -44.29 -4.10
CA VAL A 370 -18.27 -44.06 -4.87
C VAL A 370 -17.08 -44.91 -4.40
N LYS A 371 -16.10 -45.08 -5.28
CA LYS A 371 -14.84 -45.72 -4.97
C LYS A 371 -13.75 -44.66 -4.82
N ILE A 372 -13.04 -44.67 -3.72
CA ILE A 372 -11.94 -43.75 -3.48
C ILE A 372 -10.70 -44.20 -4.26
N ILE A 373 -10.16 -43.31 -5.08
CA ILE A 373 -8.88 -43.53 -5.81
C ILE A 373 -7.93 -42.41 -5.42
N GLY A 374 -7.12 -42.68 -4.40
CA GLY A 374 -6.13 -41.72 -3.89
C GLY A 374 -6.70 -40.77 -2.85
N GLU A 375 -6.03 -40.71 -1.73
CA GLU A 375 -6.21 -39.75 -0.66
C GLU A 375 -5.12 -38.68 -0.85
N GLN A 376 -5.48 -37.45 -1.16
CA GLN A 376 -4.51 -36.36 -1.26
C GLN A 376 -4.34 -35.72 0.11
N SER A 377 -3.06 -35.55 0.51
CA SER A 377 -2.75 -34.73 1.70
C SER A 377 -3.26 -33.29 1.50
N PRO A 378 -3.66 -32.62 2.59
CA PRO A 378 -4.15 -31.23 2.53
C PRO A 378 -3.13 -30.32 1.84
N LEU A 379 -3.64 -29.31 1.12
CA LEU A 379 -2.81 -28.28 0.48
C LEU A 379 -2.16 -27.42 1.58
N VAL A 380 -1.02 -27.85 2.06
CA VAL A 380 -0.13 -26.97 2.83
C VAL A 380 0.25 -25.83 1.90
N ALA A 381 -0.03 -24.59 2.31
CA ALA A 381 0.39 -23.42 1.57
C ALA A 381 1.92 -23.46 1.48
N ASP A 382 2.44 -23.83 0.30
CA ASP A 382 3.86 -23.78 0.01
C ASP A 382 4.28 -22.29 -0.03
N SER A 383 4.83 -21.82 1.09
CA SER A 383 5.45 -20.51 1.21
C SER A 383 6.79 -20.40 0.46
N SER A 384 7.19 -21.44 -0.28
CA SER A 384 8.50 -21.55 -0.92
C SER A 384 8.60 -20.96 -2.33
N LEU A 385 7.53 -20.36 -2.88
CA LEU A 385 7.59 -19.68 -4.19
C LEU A 385 8.00 -18.21 -4.12
N LEU A 386 8.56 -17.77 -3.00
CA LEU A 386 9.20 -16.46 -2.84
C LEU A 386 10.64 -16.65 -2.37
N GLY A 387 11.48 -17.17 -3.21
CA GLY A 387 12.90 -17.24 -2.86
C GLY A 387 13.66 -18.23 -3.71
N ASP A 388 14.61 -17.68 -4.35
CA ASP A 388 15.87 -18.27 -4.79
C ASP A 388 15.99 -18.66 -6.26
N SER A 389 16.40 -17.68 -7.03
CA SER A 389 17.16 -17.89 -8.25
C SER A 389 18.54 -17.28 -8.07
N SER A 390 19.34 -17.93 -7.22
CA SER A 390 20.79 -17.75 -7.18
C SER A 390 21.45 -19.11 -7.25
N GLU A 391 21.50 -19.71 -8.42
CA GLU A 391 22.48 -20.75 -8.71
C GLU A 391 23.58 -20.17 -9.58
N SER A 392 24.71 -20.09 -8.92
CA SER A 392 26.05 -19.94 -9.46
C SER A 392 26.31 -20.96 -10.56
N ASN A 393 26.67 -20.51 -11.73
CA ASN A 393 27.40 -21.33 -12.67
C ASN A 393 28.87 -20.84 -12.70
N GLY A 394 29.65 -21.48 -11.83
CA GLY A 394 31.10 -21.50 -11.97
C GLY A 394 31.46 -22.42 -13.09
N SER A 395 32.13 -21.93 -14.11
CA SER A 395 32.96 -22.73 -14.98
C SER A 395 34.29 -22.02 -15.16
N ASP A 396 35.30 -22.64 -14.56
CA ASP A 396 36.72 -22.48 -14.86
C ASP A 396 36.96 -22.39 -16.37
N VAL A 397 37.68 -21.37 -16.81
CA VAL A 397 38.60 -21.51 -17.94
C VAL A 397 39.89 -20.80 -17.57
N GLN A 398 40.93 -21.62 -17.43
CA GLN A 398 42.33 -21.25 -17.30
C GLN A 398 42.86 -20.45 -18.53
N SER A 399 43.71 -19.53 -18.18
CA SER A 399 44.96 -19.09 -18.82
C SER A 399 45.14 -19.33 -20.33
N ASP A 400 45.46 -18.30 -21.08
CA ASP A 400 46.85 -18.23 -21.59
C ASP A 400 47.20 -16.79 -22.10
N SER A 401 48.41 -16.51 -21.82
CA SER A 401 49.30 -15.41 -22.06
C SER A 401 49.40 -14.81 -23.48
N GLN A 402 49.93 -13.59 -23.51
CA GLN A 402 50.78 -12.93 -24.48
C GLN A 402 50.11 -12.12 -25.61
N GLN A 403 50.09 -10.87 -25.54
CA GLN A 403 51.03 -9.83 -26.06
C GLN A 403 50.53 -8.44 -25.71
#